data_611212f3ab78fcf393c8dc49321ee700
#
_entry.id   611212f3ab78fcf393c8dc49321ee700
#
_cell.length_a   1.000
_cell.length_b   1.000
_cell.length_c   1.000
_cell.angle_alpha   90.00
_cell.angle_beta   90.00
_cell.angle_gamma   90.00
#
_symmetry.space_group_name_H-M   'P 1'
#
loop_
_entity.id
_entity.type
_entity.pdbx_description
1 polymer ?
#
loop_
_entity_poly.entity_id
_entity_poly.type
_entity_poly.pdbx_seq_one_letter_code
_entity_poly.pdbx_strand_id
1 'polypeptide(L)'
;MQETHHYDIIVIGSGPAGEKAAMQASKLKKQVALIEKSPHLGGASLHTGTIPSKSLRETVMHLALLRQQTHGIEINFKENLTIQELMYRKEIVIQDQENSLRRNFEKNGITVIEGTPRFQSATTLEITPADDGEVFEITADYFIVATGSSPRRPSWAPFDNECVFDSDTILNIKHLPKKVTIIGAGVIGCEYASIFSKMGIPKKSNHHWCRRDRLRICFYFFKNGNPRKSDSS
;
A
#
# COMPACT_ATOMS: atom_id res chain seq x y z
N MET A 1 -2.07 28.31 -28.13
CA MET A 1 -3.24 27.59 -27.60
C MET A 1 -2.74 26.16 -27.39
N GLN A 2 -2.59 25.71 -26.16
CA GLN A 2 -2.25 24.32 -25.90
C GLN A 2 -3.43 23.45 -26.38
N GLU A 3 -3.17 22.44 -27.21
CA GLU A 3 -4.19 21.49 -27.62
C GLU A 3 -4.70 20.75 -26.38
N THR A 4 -5.95 20.98 -26.04
CA THR A 4 -6.60 20.26 -24.93
C THR A 4 -6.91 18.86 -25.41
N HIS A 5 -6.22 17.84 -24.88
CA HIS A 5 -6.52 16.46 -25.24
C HIS A 5 -7.86 16.03 -24.67
N HIS A 6 -8.71 15.48 -25.54
CA HIS A 6 -10.02 14.94 -25.16
C HIS A 6 -10.01 13.42 -25.16
N TYR A 7 -10.63 12.83 -24.13
CA TYR A 7 -10.77 11.38 -23.95
C TYR A 7 -12.26 11.01 -23.80
N ASP A 8 -12.64 9.82 -24.19
CA ASP A 8 -13.97 9.28 -23.84
C ASP A 8 -14.09 9.09 -22.33
N ILE A 9 -13.03 8.52 -21.71
CA ILE A 9 -13.03 8.19 -20.28
C ILE A 9 -11.67 8.52 -19.68
N ILE A 10 -11.68 9.23 -18.55
CA ILE A 10 -10.51 9.41 -17.70
C ILE A 10 -10.70 8.63 -16.42
N VAL A 11 -9.71 7.79 -16.08
CA VAL A 11 -9.66 7.02 -14.84
C VAL A 11 -8.65 7.65 -13.89
N ILE A 12 -9.04 7.95 -12.66
CA ILE A 12 -8.20 8.58 -11.64
C ILE A 12 -7.77 7.53 -10.62
N GLY A 13 -6.50 7.15 -10.66
CA GLY A 13 -5.88 6.13 -9.82
C GLY A 13 -5.62 4.82 -10.55
N SER A 14 -4.41 4.26 -10.38
CA SER A 14 -3.92 3.03 -11.02
C SER A 14 -4.05 1.76 -10.18
N GLY A 15 -4.71 1.85 -9.02
CA GLY A 15 -5.00 0.68 -8.18
C GLY A 15 -5.90 -0.35 -8.87
N PRO A 16 -6.21 -1.49 -8.24
CA PRO A 16 -6.97 -2.58 -8.87
C PRO A 16 -8.29 -2.15 -9.50
N ALA A 17 -8.99 -1.19 -8.90
CA ALA A 17 -10.25 -0.67 -9.45
C ALA A 17 -10.01 0.13 -10.73
N GLY A 18 -9.03 1.06 -10.71
CA GLY A 18 -8.71 1.87 -11.89
C GLY A 18 -8.10 1.06 -13.01
N GLU A 19 -7.19 0.11 -12.72
CA GLU A 19 -6.66 -0.83 -13.69
C GLU A 19 -7.79 -1.55 -14.45
N LYS A 20 -8.72 -2.18 -13.72
CA LYS A 20 -9.80 -2.95 -14.34
C LYS A 20 -10.78 -2.05 -15.12
N ALA A 21 -11.06 -0.85 -14.60
CA ALA A 21 -11.91 0.12 -15.29
C ALA A 21 -11.28 0.58 -16.61
N ALA A 22 -10.02 1.00 -16.60
CA ALA A 22 -9.30 1.45 -17.78
C ALA A 22 -9.18 0.34 -18.84
N MET A 23 -8.79 -0.87 -18.42
CA MET A 23 -8.70 -2.03 -19.31
C MET A 23 -10.06 -2.39 -19.94
N GLN A 24 -11.14 -2.32 -19.16
CA GLN A 24 -12.47 -2.63 -19.70
C GLN A 24 -12.95 -1.55 -20.68
N ALA A 25 -12.72 -0.28 -20.38
CA ALA A 25 -13.06 0.83 -21.26
C ALA A 25 -12.30 0.74 -22.60
N SER A 26 -10.99 0.45 -22.55
CA SER A 26 -10.19 0.26 -23.76
C SER A 26 -10.68 -0.92 -24.62
N LYS A 27 -11.06 -2.06 -24.01
CA LYS A 27 -11.64 -3.20 -24.74
C LYS A 27 -12.94 -2.83 -25.46
N LEU A 28 -13.67 -1.83 -24.97
CA LEU A 28 -14.85 -1.25 -25.63
C LEU A 28 -14.47 -0.19 -26.67
N LYS A 29 -13.17 -0.12 -27.06
CA LYS A 29 -12.62 0.81 -28.06
C LYS A 29 -12.82 2.28 -27.70
N LYS A 30 -12.82 2.61 -26.41
CA LYS A 30 -12.85 3.96 -25.91
C LYS A 30 -11.43 4.54 -25.83
N GLN A 31 -11.28 5.82 -26.09
CA GLN A 31 -10.04 6.55 -25.82
C GLN A 31 -9.94 6.79 -24.31
N VAL A 32 -8.94 6.19 -23.69
CA VAL A 32 -8.82 6.17 -22.23
C VAL A 32 -7.52 6.80 -21.79
N ALA A 33 -7.59 7.76 -20.84
CA ALA A 33 -6.47 8.17 -20.03
C ALA A 33 -6.59 7.61 -18.60
N LEU A 34 -5.46 7.27 -18.00
CA LEU A 34 -5.35 6.89 -16.61
C LEU A 34 -4.38 7.85 -15.92
N ILE A 35 -4.85 8.53 -14.87
CA ILE A 35 -4.05 9.49 -14.11
C ILE A 35 -3.60 8.83 -12.81
N GLU A 36 -2.29 8.88 -12.54
CA GLU A 36 -1.72 8.41 -11.28
C GLU A 36 -0.81 9.48 -10.68
N LYS A 37 -1.03 9.80 -9.42
CA LYS A 37 -0.22 10.79 -8.70
C LYS A 37 1.14 10.29 -8.23
N SER A 38 1.27 8.97 -8.10
CA SER A 38 2.51 8.31 -7.71
C SER A 38 3.33 7.95 -8.95
N PRO A 39 4.67 8.00 -8.91
CA PRO A 39 5.49 7.48 -10.00
C PRO A 39 5.35 5.96 -10.17
N HIS A 40 4.68 5.29 -9.22
CA HIS A 40 4.48 3.84 -9.21
C HIS A 40 3.03 3.46 -9.46
N LEU A 41 2.81 2.58 -10.44
CA LEU A 41 1.49 2.04 -10.77
C LEU A 41 1.07 0.89 -9.85
N GLY A 42 -0.25 0.66 -9.70
CA GLY A 42 -0.80 -0.48 -8.97
C GLY A 42 -1.36 -0.15 -7.60
N GLY A 43 -1.14 1.08 -7.12
CA GLY A 43 -1.73 1.61 -5.88
C GLY A 43 -1.36 0.81 -4.63
N ALA A 44 -2.14 0.97 -3.55
CA ALA A 44 -1.87 0.36 -2.26
C ALA A 44 -1.81 -1.19 -2.30
N SER A 45 -2.56 -1.83 -3.18
CA SER A 45 -2.56 -3.29 -3.30
C SER A 45 -1.18 -3.86 -3.68
N LEU A 46 -0.45 -3.13 -4.52
CA LEU A 46 0.88 -3.55 -5.00
C LEU A 46 2.00 -3.08 -4.06
N HIS A 47 1.90 -1.88 -3.50
CA HIS A 47 3.03 -1.24 -2.82
C HIS A 47 2.97 -1.30 -1.29
N THR A 48 1.79 -1.17 -0.68
CA THR A 48 1.65 -1.04 0.78
C THR A 48 0.70 -2.03 1.44
N GLY A 49 -0.06 -2.80 0.65
CA GLY A 49 -1.13 -3.64 1.18
C GLY A 49 -0.95 -5.13 0.90
N THR A 50 -1.80 -5.65 0.02
CA THR A 50 -2.05 -7.08 -0.17
C THR A 50 -0.81 -7.87 -0.61
N ILE A 51 -0.09 -7.41 -1.63
CA ILE A 51 1.05 -8.16 -2.19
C ILE A 51 2.26 -8.14 -1.25
N PRO A 52 2.69 -6.99 -0.72
CA PRO A 52 3.82 -6.95 0.20
C PRO A 52 3.60 -7.76 1.47
N SER A 53 2.43 -7.66 2.12
CA SER A 53 2.16 -8.38 3.37
C SER A 53 2.13 -9.90 3.16
N LYS A 54 1.56 -10.37 2.05
CA LYS A 54 1.55 -11.80 1.70
C LYS A 54 2.95 -12.32 1.38
N SER A 55 3.74 -11.58 0.62
CA SER A 55 5.13 -11.96 0.34
C SER A 55 5.96 -12.08 1.62
N LEU A 56 5.83 -11.13 2.54
CA LEU A 56 6.46 -11.20 3.85
C LEU A 56 5.99 -12.43 4.65
N ARG A 57 4.68 -12.65 4.68
CA ARG A 57 4.10 -13.81 5.38
C ARG A 57 4.63 -15.12 4.83
N GLU A 58 4.65 -15.31 3.51
CA GLU A 58 5.19 -16.53 2.88
C GLU A 58 6.66 -16.77 3.25
N THR A 59 7.49 -15.72 3.16
CA THR A 59 8.90 -15.80 3.55
C THR A 59 9.05 -16.24 5.00
N VAL A 60 8.29 -15.64 5.92
CA VAL A 60 8.33 -15.97 7.35
C VAL A 60 7.81 -17.39 7.61
N MET A 61 6.78 -17.83 6.90
CA MET A 61 6.26 -19.20 7.04
C MET A 61 7.29 -20.22 6.56
N HIS A 62 7.97 -20.00 5.44
CA HIS A 62 9.04 -20.87 4.97
C HIS A 62 10.18 -20.96 5.99
N LEU A 63 10.62 -19.84 6.55
CA LEU A 63 11.64 -19.82 7.60
C LEU A 63 11.19 -20.56 8.86
N ALA A 64 9.93 -20.43 9.26
CA ALA A 64 9.37 -21.14 10.42
C ALA A 64 9.31 -22.65 10.18
N LEU A 65 8.95 -23.09 8.97
CA LEU A 65 8.96 -24.49 8.58
C LEU A 65 10.37 -25.09 8.59
N LEU A 66 11.36 -24.37 8.04
CA LEU A 66 12.76 -24.79 8.06
C LEU A 66 13.25 -24.99 9.50
N ARG A 67 12.88 -24.10 10.44
CA ARG A 67 13.21 -24.26 11.87
C ARG A 67 12.58 -25.49 12.52
N GLN A 68 11.43 -25.95 12.05
CA GLN A 68 10.71 -27.14 12.60
C GLN A 68 11.21 -28.45 12.00
N GLN A 69 11.68 -28.46 10.76
CA GLN A 69 12.04 -29.68 10.00
C GLN A 69 13.51 -30.10 10.15
N THR A 70 14.23 -29.51 11.07
CA THR A 70 15.69 -29.70 11.19
C THR A 70 16.11 -31.03 11.84
N HIS A 71 15.33 -32.08 11.90
CA HIS A 71 15.66 -33.44 12.38
C HIS A 71 17.18 -33.67 12.64
N GLY A 72 17.80 -32.91 13.53
CA GLY A 72 19.25 -32.99 13.83
C GLY A 72 20.16 -32.12 12.94
N ILE A 73 19.62 -31.33 12.00
CA ILE A 73 20.39 -30.34 11.22
C ILE A 73 20.22 -28.98 11.87
N GLU A 74 21.32 -28.39 12.34
CA GLU A 74 21.33 -27.05 12.91
C GLU A 74 21.37 -26.02 11.77
N ILE A 75 20.27 -25.29 11.56
CA ILE A 75 20.23 -24.17 10.60
C ILE A 75 20.48 -22.89 11.37
N ASN A 76 21.68 -22.36 11.24
CA ASN A 76 22.04 -21.07 11.80
C ASN A 76 21.58 -19.96 10.87
N PHE A 77 20.54 -19.23 11.26
CA PHE A 77 20.16 -17.99 10.60
C PHE A 77 21.12 -16.87 11.06
N LYS A 78 21.43 -15.97 10.13
CA LYS A 78 22.17 -14.75 10.45
C LYS A 78 21.53 -14.05 11.66
N GLU A 79 22.27 -13.80 12.73
CA GLU A 79 21.75 -13.21 13.97
C GLU A 79 21.06 -11.84 13.76
N ASN A 80 21.46 -11.11 12.74
CA ASN A 80 20.97 -9.79 12.38
C ASN A 80 20.16 -9.79 11.07
N LEU A 81 19.25 -10.75 10.88
CA LEU A 81 18.36 -10.75 9.74
C LEU A 81 17.51 -9.48 9.74
N THR A 82 17.63 -8.68 8.70
CA THR A 82 16.85 -7.44 8.55
C THR A 82 15.53 -7.74 7.87
N ILE A 83 14.51 -6.88 8.09
CA ILE A 83 13.27 -6.98 7.32
C ILE A 83 13.55 -6.76 5.83
N GLN A 84 14.48 -5.90 5.47
CA GLN A 84 14.84 -5.68 4.08
C GLN A 84 15.30 -6.96 3.38
N GLU A 85 16.09 -7.80 4.05
CA GLU A 85 16.49 -9.11 3.51
C GLU A 85 15.28 -10.06 3.37
N LEU A 86 14.32 -10.01 4.30
CA LEU A 86 13.06 -10.75 4.20
C LEU A 86 12.14 -10.21 3.09
N MET A 87 12.24 -8.92 2.80
CA MET A 87 11.42 -8.21 1.83
C MET A 87 12.04 -8.15 0.43
N TYR A 88 13.28 -8.64 0.24
CA TYR A 88 13.95 -8.64 -1.07
C TYR A 88 13.12 -9.29 -2.16
N ARG A 89 12.50 -10.43 -1.87
CA ARG A 89 11.58 -11.11 -2.80
C ARG A 89 10.34 -10.26 -3.14
N LYS A 90 9.86 -9.46 -2.18
CA LYS A 90 8.74 -8.52 -2.39
C LYS A 90 9.09 -7.48 -3.46
N GLU A 91 10.28 -6.91 -3.42
CA GLU A 91 10.70 -5.85 -4.34
C GLU A 91 10.73 -6.36 -5.79
N ILE A 92 11.26 -7.56 -6.00
CA ILE A 92 11.25 -8.21 -7.31
C ILE A 92 9.81 -8.41 -7.80
N VAL A 93 8.94 -8.97 -6.96
CA VAL A 93 7.53 -9.21 -7.32
C VAL A 93 6.79 -7.91 -7.64
N ILE A 94 7.01 -6.84 -6.87
CA ILE A 94 6.40 -5.54 -7.13
C ILE A 94 6.85 -4.99 -8.47
N GLN A 95 8.14 -5.03 -8.75
CA GLN A 95 8.70 -4.50 -9.99
C GLN A 95 8.20 -5.26 -11.23
N ASP A 96 8.14 -6.59 -11.15
CA ASP A 96 7.59 -7.43 -12.23
C ASP A 96 6.12 -7.14 -12.48
N GLN A 97 5.33 -6.95 -11.42
CA GLN A 97 3.91 -6.61 -11.52
C GLN A 97 3.70 -5.20 -12.10
N GLU A 98 4.45 -4.21 -11.64
CA GLU A 98 4.39 -2.84 -12.17
C GLU A 98 4.76 -2.79 -13.65
N ASN A 99 5.85 -3.47 -14.05
CA ASN A 99 6.25 -3.60 -15.45
C ASN A 99 5.17 -4.30 -16.30
N SER A 100 4.50 -5.29 -15.72
CA SER A 100 3.38 -5.97 -16.39
C SER A 100 2.19 -5.04 -16.59
N LEU A 101 1.87 -4.20 -15.59
CA LEU A 101 0.81 -3.19 -15.69
C LEU A 101 1.11 -2.18 -16.79
N ARG A 102 2.33 -1.61 -16.82
CA ARG A 102 2.75 -0.65 -17.87
C ARG A 102 2.61 -1.27 -19.27
N ARG A 103 3.13 -2.46 -19.48
CA ARG A 103 2.99 -3.18 -20.76
C ARG A 103 1.53 -3.44 -21.13
N ASN A 104 0.68 -3.75 -20.16
CA ASN A 104 -0.73 -3.99 -20.40
C ASN A 104 -1.45 -2.71 -20.81
N PHE A 105 -1.16 -1.57 -20.18
CA PHE A 105 -1.73 -0.28 -20.55
C PHE A 105 -1.29 0.12 -21.97
N GLU A 106 -0.02 0.03 -22.28
CA GLU A 106 0.53 0.31 -23.62
C GLU A 106 -0.14 -0.55 -24.70
N LYS A 107 -0.20 -1.88 -24.49
CA LYS A 107 -0.83 -2.82 -25.47
C LYS A 107 -2.30 -2.53 -25.72
N ASN A 108 -2.99 -1.94 -24.75
CA ASN A 108 -4.40 -1.60 -24.88
C ASN A 108 -4.63 -0.12 -25.24
N GLY A 109 -3.58 0.63 -25.60
CA GLY A 109 -3.70 2.03 -26.01
C GLY A 109 -4.19 2.97 -24.92
N ILE A 110 -3.92 2.65 -23.64
CA ILE A 110 -4.28 3.49 -22.49
C ILE A 110 -3.15 4.49 -22.25
N THR A 111 -3.47 5.78 -22.31
CA THR A 111 -2.52 6.85 -22.01
C THR A 111 -2.36 6.99 -20.50
N VAL A 112 -1.17 6.72 -19.98
CA VAL A 112 -0.85 6.92 -18.55
C VAL A 112 -0.29 8.32 -18.37
N ILE A 113 -0.88 9.10 -17.45
CA ILE A 113 -0.48 10.47 -17.12
C ILE A 113 -0.06 10.49 -15.65
N GLU A 114 1.19 10.83 -15.39
CA GLU A 114 1.73 10.98 -14.04
C GLU A 114 1.49 12.41 -13.55
N GLY A 115 0.65 12.57 -12.52
CA GLY A 115 0.31 13.88 -11.98
C GLY A 115 -0.87 13.86 -11.04
N THR A 116 -1.12 15.01 -10.41
CA THR A 116 -2.24 15.21 -9.48
C THR A 116 -3.39 15.91 -10.19
N PRO A 117 -4.56 15.25 -10.31
CA PRO A 117 -5.72 15.84 -10.99
C PRO A 117 -6.55 16.71 -10.05
N ARG A 118 -7.10 17.78 -10.59
CA ARG A 118 -8.07 18.66 -9.94
C ARG A 118 -9.21 18.96 -10.89
N PHE A 119 -10.46 18.75 -10.48
CA PHE A 119 -11.62 19.12 -11.27
C PHE A 119 -11.74 20.65 -11.38
N GLN A 120 -11.76 21.15 -12.61
CA GLN A 120 -12.07 22.55 -12.93
C GLN A 120 -13.54 22.70 -13.32
N SER A 121 -14.10 21.67 -13.95
CA SER A 121 -15.52 21.59 -14.32
C SER A 121 -16.00 20.13 -14.31
N ALA A 122 -17.24 19.88 -14.72
CA ALA A 122 -17.77 18.53 -14.86
C ALA A 122 -17.08 17.71 -15.96
N THR A 123 -16.41 18.37 -16.91
CA THR A 123 -15.78 17.74 -18.08
C THR A 123 -14.29 18.05 -18.21
N THR A 124 -13.71 18.84 -17.30
CA THR A 124 -12.31 19.30 -17.38
C THR A 124 -11.54 18.99 -16.11
N LEU A 125 -10.36 18.40 -16.28
CA LEU A 125 -9.38 18.22 -15.24
C LEU A 125 -8.14 19.07 -15.53
N GLU A 126 -7.66 19.76 -14.52
CA GLU A 126 -6.32 20.35 -14.44
C GLU A 126 -5.38 19.30 -13.89
N ILE A 127 -4.26 19.11 -14.53
CA ILE A 127 -3.21 18.17 -14.12
C ILE A 127 -1.98 18.95 -13.70
N THR A 128 -1.54 18.77 -12.46
CA THR A 128 -0.23 19.18 -12.00
C THR A 128 0.72 17.99 -12.18
N PRO A 129 1.68 18.05 -13.13
CA PRO A 129 2.63 16.97 -13.36
C PRO A 129 3.47 16.64 -12.13
N ALA A 130 3.96 15.39 -12.06
CA ALA A 130 4.82 14.96 -10.95
C ALA A 130 6.27 15.49 -11.07
N ASP A 131 6.67 15.95 -12.25
CA ASP A 131 8.04 16.34 -12.65
C ASP A 131 8.22 17.85 -12.83
N ASP A 132 7.71 18.70 -12.01
CA ASP A 132 7.82 20.18 -12.11
C ASP A 132 7.44 20.76 -13.49
N GLY A 133 6.71 19.99 -14.31
CA GLY A 133 6.21 20.42 -15.61
C GLY A 133 5.11 21.49 -15.50
N GLU A 134 4.79 22.13 -16.62
CA GLU A 134 3.69 23.09 -16.67
C GLU A 134 2.33 22.40 -16.44
N VAL A 135 1.47 23.03 -15.66
CA VAL A 135 0.10 22.61 -15.43
C VAL A 135 -0.68 22.67 -16.75
N PHE A 136 -1.41 21.62 -17.07
CA PHE A 136 -2.19 21.53 -18.29
C PHE A 136 -3.61 20.97 -18.03
N GLU A 137 -4.48 21.17 -19.00
CA GLU A 137 -5.87 20.71 -18.93
C GLU A 137 -6.13 19.58 -19.90
N ILE A 138 -6.97 18.64 -19.45
CA ILE A 138 -7.54 17.55 -20.26
C ILE A 138 -9.04 17.48 -20.06
N THR A 139 -9.74 16.97 -21.05
CA THR A 139 -11.21 16.84 -21.00
C THR A 139 -11.67 15.41 -21.22
N ALA A 140 -12.84 15.06 -20.68
CA ALA A 140 -13.47 13.78 -20.96
C ALA A 140 -14.99 13.85 -20.87
N ASP A 141 -15.63 12.87 -21.55
CA ASP A 141 -17.07 12.66 -21.41
C ASP A 141 -17.42 12.06 -20.04
N TYR A 142 -16.58 11.16 -19.54
CA TYR A 142 -16.80 10.46 -18.26
C TYR A 142 -15.53 10.37 -17.42
N PHE A 143 -15.71 10.42 -16.10
CA PHE A 143 -14.64 10.21 -15.13
C PHE A 143 -14.93 9.03 -14.22
N ILE A 144 -13.92 8.19 -14.00
CA ILE A 144 -13.98 7.11 -13.01
C ILE A 144 -13.00 7.44 -11.88
N VAL A 145 -13.55 7.74 -10.69
CA VAL A 145 -12.75 8.05 -9.51
C VAL A 145 -12.40 6.76 -8.78
N ALA A 146 -11.13 6.33 -8.90
CA ALA A 146 -10.59 5.10 -8.33
C ALA A 146 -9.38 5.39 -7.40
N THR A 147 -9.46 6.48 -6.62
CA THR A 147 -8.37 7.02 -5.81
C THR A 147 -7.99 6.18 -4.60
N GLY A 148 -8.74 5.11 -4.31
CA GLY A 148 -8.44 4.17 -3.25
C GLY A 148 -8.66 4.72 -1.84
N SER A 149 -7.89 4.18 -0.90
CA SER A 149 -7.94 4.55 0.53
C SER A 149 -6.55 4.50 1.14
N SER A 150 -6.37 5.22 2.23
CA SER A 150 -5.16 5.21 3.05
C SER A 150 -5.49 4.93 4.51
N PRO A 151 -4.53 4.45 5.32
CA PRO A 151 -4.72 4.28 6.75
C PRO A 151 -5.09 5.59 7.43
N ARG A 152 -6.08 5.53 8.32
CA ARG A 152 -6.41 6.68 9.14
C ARG A 152 -5.35 6.88 10.22
N ARG A 153 -4.83 8.11 10.33
CA ARG A 153 -3.90 8.52 11.37
C ARG A 153 -4.60 9.45 12.37
N PRO A 154 -5.11 8.93 13.49
CA PRO A 154 -5.74 9.77 14.52
C PRO A 154 -4.69 10.66 15.21
N SER A 155 -5.07 11.87 15.58
CA SER A 155 -4.15 12.88 16.14
C SER A 155 -3.54 12.49 17.49
N TRP A 156 -4.17 11.57 18.24
CA TRP A 156 -3.64 11.07 19.51
C TRP A 156 -2.51 10.04 19.35
N ALA A 157 -2.32 9.48 18.15
CA ALA A 157 -1.27 8.49 17.88
C ALA A 157 -0.08 9.18 17.17
N PRO A 158 1.10 9.21 17.79
CA PRO A 158 2.28 9.85 17.23
C PRO A 158 2.94 8.92 16.19
N PHE A 159 2.46 8.95 14.95
CA PHE A 159 3.09 8.21 13.85
C PHE A 159 4.42 8.87 13.47
N ASP A 160 5.52 8.25 13.86
CA ASP A 160 6.88 8.74 13.69
C ASP A 160 7.70 7.93 12.68
N ASN A 161 7.17 6.79 12.22
CA ASN A 161 7.87 5.82 11.37
C ASN A 161 9.18 5.26 11.99
N GLU A 162 9.34 5.39 13.30
CA GLU A 162 10.45 4.83 14.08
C GLU A 162 9.96 3.83 15.12
N CYS A 163 8.93 4.20 15.87
CA CYS A 163 8.31 3.40 16.92
C CYS A 163 6.83 3.12 16.69
N VAL A 164 6.14 4.02 15.99
CA VAL A 164 4.69 3.93 15.70
C VAL A 164 4.46 3.91 14.20
N PHE A 165 3.90 2.81 13.74
CA PHE A 165 3.66 2.54 12.33
C PHE A 165 2.19 2.26 12.07
N ASP A 166 1.74 2.54 10.86
CA ASP A 166 0.49 2.02 10.30
C ASP A 166 0.76 0.84 9.33
N SER A 167 -0.30 0.36 8.67
CA SER A 167 -0.19 -0.76 7.73
C SER A 167 0.69 -0.47 6.52
N ASP A 168 0.80 0.79 6.11
CA ASP A 168 1.57 1.17 4.94
C ASP A 168 3.06 1.34 5.28
N THR A 169 3.34 1.87 6.46
CA THR A 169 4.70 2.22 6.88
C THR A 169 5.44 1.08 7.57
N ILE A 170 4.72 0.09 8.14
CA ILE A 170 5.33 -1.05 8.83
C ILE A 170 6.27 -1.88 7.94
N LEU A 171 6.02 -1.89 6.64
CA LEU A 171 6.85 -2.60 5.67
C LEU A 171 8.23 -1.95 5.45
N ASN A 172 8.44 -0.75 5.97
CA ASN A 172 9.67 0.02 5.85
C ASN A 172 10.52 0.01 7.13
N ILE A 173 10.20 -0.84 8.12
CA ILE A 173 11.00 -0.93 9.34
C ILE A 173 12.42 -1.41 9.02
N LYS A 174 13.39 -0.72 9.59
CA LYS A 174 14.83 -0.98 9.34
C LYS A 174 15.35 -2.17 10.14
N HIS A 175 14.82 -2.40 11.34
CA HIS A 175 15.29 -3.42 12.26
C HIS A 175 14.13 -4.22 12.84
N LEU A 176 14.32 -5.52 13.02
CA LEU A 176 13.33 -6.36 13.69
C LEU A 176 13.18 -5.93 15.16
N PRO A 177 11.97 -5.62 15.61
CA PRO A 177 11.73 -5.18 16.97
C PRO A 177 11.83 -6.36 17.93
N LYS A 178 12.35 -6.12 19.14
CA LYS A 178 12.36 -7.14 20.21
C LYS A 178 10.94 -7.42 20.75
N LYS A 179 10.01 -6.50 20.55
CA LYS A 179 8.63 -6.59 21.06
C LYS A 179 7.71 -5.73 20.24
N VAL A 180 6.52 -6.26 19.94
CA VAL A 180 5.49 -5.59 19.17
C VAL A 180 4.21 -5.46 19.99
N THR A 181 3.60 -4.28 19.95
CA THR A 181 2.24 -4.03 20.44
C THR A 181 1.37 -3.67 19.25
N ILE A 182 0.26 -4.39 19.07
CA ILE A 182 -0.69 -4.14 17.99
C ILE A 182 -1.96 -3.58 18.58
N ILE A 183 -2.41 -2.45 18.06
CA ILE A 183 -3.65 -1.78 18.46
C ILE A 183 -4.67 -2.00 17.33
N GLY A 184 -5.72 -2.76 17.61
CA GLY A 184 -6.74 -3.15 16.67
C GLY A 184 -6.69 -4.64 16.32
N ALA A 185 -7.86 -5.29 16.36
CA ALA A 185 -8.06 -6.72 16.13
C ALA A 185 -8.73 -7.01 14.78
N GLY A 186 -8.57 -6.12 13.80
CA GLY A 186 -9.03 -6.33 12.42
C GLY A 186 -8.11 -7.31 11.67
N VAL A 187 -8.48 -7.64 10.44
CA VAL A 187 -7.75 -8.63 9.61
C VAL A 187 -6.28 -8.29 9.45
N ILE A 188 -5.92 -7.03 9.21
CA ILE A 188 -4.53 -6.58 9.06
C ILE A 188 -3.76 -6.73 10.39
N GLY A 189 -4.36 -6.32 11.52
CA GLY A 189 -3.75 -6.47 12.84
C GLY A 189 -3.46 -7.94 13.19
N CYS A 190 -4.41 -8.83 12.90
CA CYS A 190 -4.25 -10.27 13.09
C CYS A 190 -3.17 -10.87 12.18
N GLU A 191 -3.11 -10.43 10.91
CA GLU A 191 -2.10 -10.90 9.96
C GLU A 191 -0.69 -10.54 10.42
N TYR A 192 -0.42 -9.26 10.72
CA TYR A 192 0.88 -8.84 11.23
C TYR A 192 1.20 -9.44 12.60
N ALA A 193 0.20 -9.62 13.48
CA ALA A 193 0.40 -10.34 14.73
C ALA A 193 0.88 -11.78 14.50
N SER A 194 0.33 -12.46 13.50
CA SER A 194 0.75 -13.81 13.09
C SER A 194 2.17 -13.79 12.54
N ILE A 195 2.49 -12.86 11.63
CA ILE A 195 3.81 -12.72 11.01
C ILE A 195 4.88 -12.53 12.10
N PHE A 196 4.76 -11.51 12.96
CA PHE A 196 5.74 -11.23 14.01
C PHE A 196 5.85 -12.35 15.05
N SER A 197 4.75 -13.04 15.35
CA SER A 197 4.78 -14.21 16.22
C SER A 197 5.62 -15.35 15.65
N LYS A 198 5.49 -15.62 14.36
CA LYS A 198 6.25 -16.68 13.68
C LYS A 198 7.75 -16.33 13.54
N MET A 199 8.07 -15.03 13.54
CA MET A 199 9.45 -14.56 13.65
C MET A 199 10.07 -14.78 15.04
N GLY A 200 9.30 -15.22 16.03
CA GLY A 200 9.76 -15.40 17.41
C GLY A 200 9.71 -14.11 18.25
N ILE A 201 9.03 -13.08 17.77
CA ILE A 201 8.90 -11.80 18.48
C ILE A 201 7.74 -11.89 19.49
N PRO A 202 7.99 -11.69 20.82
CA PRO A 202 6.96 -11.79 21.83
C PRO A 202 5.89 -10.70 21.67
N LYS A 203 4.63 -11.09 21.86
CA LYS A 203 3.48 -10.18 21.91
C LYS A 203 3.24 -9.72 23.35
N LYS A 204 2.98 -8.45 23.57
CA LYS A 204 2.34 -7.95 24.80
C LYS A 204 1.21 -6.99 24.45
N SER A 205 0.03 -7.27 24.97
CA SER A 205 -1.06 -6.32 25.07
C SER A 205 -0.90 -5.59 26.39
N ASN A 206 -0.41 -4.35 26.44
CA ASN A 206 -0.55 -3.46 27.61
C ASN A 206 -0.21 -2.01 27.24
N HIS A 207 -0.95 -1.11 27.83
CA HIS A 207 -0.93 0.34 27.69
C HIS A 207 0.31 1.00 28.31
N HIS A 208 1.47 1.01 27.61
CA HIS A 208 2.57 1.88 28.02
C HIS A 208 3.31 2.43 26.79
N TRP A 209 3.53 3.73 26.78
CA TRP A 209 4.16 4.49 25.73
C TRP A 209 5.63 4.11 25.50
N CYS A 210 6.08 4.31 24.28
CA CYS A 210 7.34 3.87 23.69
C CYS A 210 8.60 4.13 24.56
N ARG A 211 9.37 3.06 24.80
CA ARG A 211 10.85 3.14 24.97
C ARG A 211 11.47 2.57 23.72
N ARG A 212 12.68 3.01 23.35
CA ARG A 212 13.42 2.69 22.12
C ARG A 212 13.46 1.20 21.68
N ASP A 213 13.11 0.28 22.56
CA ASP A 213 13.15 -1.17 22.32
C ASP A 213 11.80 -1.79 21.94
N ARG A 214 10.76 -0.98 21.69
CA ARG A 214 9.39 -1.46 21.49
C ARG A 214 8.74 -0.78 20.29
N LEU A 215 8.45 -1.58 19.26
CA LEU A 215 7.64 -1.17 18.14
C LEU A 215 6.15 -1.21 18.52
N ARG A 216 5.38 -0.20 18.12
CA ARG A 216 3.93 -0.19 18.22
C ARG A 216 3.33 -0.06 16.82
N ILE A 217 2.47 -0.99 16.50
CA ILE A 217 1.76 -0.99 15.23
C ILE A 217 0.31 -0.62 15.52
N CYS A 218 -0.14 0.52 15.00
CA CYS A 218 -1.52 0.96 15.13
C CYS A 218 -2.29 0.57 13.87
N PHE A 219 -3.17 -0.43 13.97
CA PHE A 219 -4.11 -0.75 12.92
C PHE A 219 -5.49 -0.29 13.35
N TYR A 220 -5.98 0.80 12.76
CA TYR A 220 -7.32 1.29 13.00
C TYR A 220 -8.24 0.91 11.85
N PHE A 221 -9.18 0.01 12.13
CA PHE A 221 -10.34 -0.20 11.28
C PHE A 221 -11.57 0.42 11.95
N PHE A 222 -12.11 1.45 11.34
CA PHE A 222 -13.49 1.82 11.63
C PHE A 222 -14.42 1.08 10.65
N LYS A 223 -15.18 0.14 11.19
CA LYS A 223 -16.47 -0.19 10.62
C LYS A 223 -17.34 1.06 10.83
N ASN A 224 -18.06 1.53 9.81
CA ASN A 224 -19.01 2.63 9.91
C ASN A 224 -19.91 2.44 11.14
N GLY A 225 -19.66 3.16 12.21
CA GLY A 225 -20.37 3.12 13.46
C GLY A 225 -19.77 4.15 14.40
N ASN A 226 -20.60 5.12 14.77
CA ASN A 226 -20.34 6.19 15.72
C ASN A 226 -19.55 5.68 16.95
N PRO A 227 -18.48 6.35 17.39
CA PRO A 227 -17.85 6.00 18.66
C PRO A 227 -18.85 6.25 19.79
N ARG A 228 -19.31 5.17 20.42
CA ARG A 228 -19.97 5.33 21.73
C ARG A 228 -18.95 5.95 22.67
N LYS A 229 -19.24 7.13 23.14
CA LYS A 229 -18.59 7.69 24.32
C LYS A 229 -18.80 6.68 25.46
N SER A 230 -17.73 6.07 25.93
CA SER A 230 -17.74 5.41 27.22
C SER A 230 -17.68 6.55 28.26
N ASP A 231 -18.80 6.84 28.84
CA ASP A 231 -18.85 7.65 30.05
C ASP A 231 -18.03 6.94 31.12
N SER A 232 -16.94 7.58 31.49
CA SER A 232 -16.20 7.22 32.69
C SER A 232 -16.92 7.86 33.90
N SER A 233 -17.53 7.06 34.69
CA SER A 233 -17.75 7.33 36.13
C SER A 233 -16.64 6.64 36.90
#